data_7982ed36377359d57704b5982983226c
#
_entry.id   7982ed36377359d57704b5982983226c
#
_cell.length_a   1.000
_cell.length_b   1.000
_cell.length_c   1.000
_cell.angle_alpha   90.00
_cell.angle_beta   90.00
_cell.angle_gamma   90.00
#
_symmetry.space_group_name_H-M   'P 1'
#
loop_
_entity.id
_entity.type
_entity.pdbx_description
1 polymer ?
#
loop_
_entity_poly.entity_id
_entity_poly.type
_entity_poly.pdbx_seq_one_letter_code
_entity_poly.pdbx_strand_id
1 'polypeptide(L)'
;PLEDGESLLWGDNNGKLSFRQSKAYGKWLGRRWMDTATRIDKPNVDVVADSKQLRQIQPLAEGESYYLAVDPTGTGSFPVKTLSYHKANTTVGDSIVFKNIPLGRHDVFTLRAAKDMFTTIEVAQPKEESGSTGTLSVRVTGGIAPYKMTLQREHMSVFNRTTSDSIQSADGLIEGKYLLTTTDHVGNKAENEFQISKTGITEIPFMNLSDGNSDFFANVSVSPNPTANGYVGVQVELSEAAPLDMALYT
;
A
#
# COMPACT_ATOMS: atom_id res chain seq x y z
N PRO A 1 -15.13 -1.46 21.87
CA PRO A 1 -14.12 -1.30 22.92
C PRO A 1 -13.33 -2.58 23.02
N LEU A 2 -12.02 -2.48 23.32
CA LEU A 2 -11.19 -3.63 23.63
C LEU A 2 -11.62 -4.21 24.98
N GLU A 3 -11.57 -5.53 25.11
CA GLU A 3 -11.84 -6.23 26.38
C GLU A 3 -10.57 -6.29 27.25
N ASP A 4 -10.71 -6.69 28.52
CA ASP A 4 -9.57 -6.80 29.41
C ASP A 4 -8.55 -7.84 28.90
N GLY A 5 -7.31 -7.40 28.76
CA GLY A 5 -6.21 -8.18 28.19
C GLY A 5 -6.14 -8.16 26.65
N GLU A 6 -7.03 -7.45 25.97
CA GLU A 6 -6.87 -7.13 24.54
C GLU A 6 -6.03 -5.87 24.36
N SER A 7 -5.18 -5.87 23.37
CA SER A 7 -4.38 -4.69 22.99
C SER A 7 -4.13 -4.64 21.50
N LEU A 8 -4.05 -3.44 20.97
CA LEU A 8 -3.57 -3.14 19.65
C LEU A 8 -2.41 -2.15 19.77
N LEU A 9 -1.27 -2.51 19.23
CA LEU A 9 -0.08 -1.67 19.17
C LEU A 9 0.31 -1.46 17.73
N TRP A 10 0.91 -0.33 17.41
CA TRP A 10 1.57 -0.14 16.13
C TRP A 10 2.87 0.64 16.29
N GLY A 11 3.83 0.30 15.44
CA GLY A 11 5.07 1.02 15.27
C GLY A 11 5.21 1.50 13.85
N ASP A 12 6.06 2.49 13.62
CA ASP A 12 6.38 2.94 12.28
C ASP A 12 7.84 2.65 11.90
N ASN A 13 8.11 2.70 10.62
CA ASN A 13 9.44 2.46 10.04
C ASN A 13 10.35 3.68 10.05
N ASN A 14 10.01 4.73 10.76
CA ASN A 14 10.69 6.03 10.70
C ASN A 14 10.91 6.57 9.27
N GLY A 15 10.09 6.12 8.32
CA GLY A 15 10.11 6.59 6.94
C GLY A 15 9.75 8.09 6.86
N LYS A 16 10.13 8.73 5.76
CA LYS A 16 9.86 10.16 5.57
C LYS A 16 8.36 10.44 5.56
N LEU A 17 7.94 11.47 6.28
CA LEU A 17 6.60 12.05 6.19
C LEU A 17 6.50 12.91 4.92
N SER A 18 6.70 12.26 3.77
CA SER A 18 6.53 12.88 2.45
C SER A 18 5.94 11.88 1.47
N PHE A 19 5.13 12.36 0.54
CA PHE A 19 4.62 11.51 -0.52
C PHE A 19 5.63 11.38 -1.65
N ARG A 20 5.85 10.16 -2.10
CA ARG A 20 6.54 9.87 -3.34
C ARG A 20 5.52 9.76 -4.45
N GLN A 21 5.85 10.27 -5.61
CA GLN A 21 5.01 10.20 -6.78
C GLN A 21 5.76 9.60 -7.96
N SER A 22 5.13 8.66 -8.66
CA SER A 22 5.60 8.19 -9.96
C SER A 22 4.42 8.01 -10.92
N LYS A 23 4.71 8.00 -12.22
CA LYS A 23 3.71 7.70 -13.24
C LYS A 23 3.25 6.22 -13.19
N ALA A 24 4.12 5.32 -12.72
CA ALA A 24 3.79 3.91 -12.57
C ALA A 24 2.86 3.66 -11.37
N TYR A 25 3.23 4.18 -10.20
CA TYR A 25 2.66 3.72 -8.94
C TYR A 25 1.76 4.76 -8.24
N GLY A 26 1.73 6.02 -8.72
CA GLY A 26 0.93 7.08 -8.12
C GLY A 26 1.61 7.75 -6.92
N LYS A 27 0.82 8.26 -5.97
CA LYS A 27 1.26 9.06 -4.82
C LYS A 27 1.13 8.28 -3.53
N TRP A 28 2.24 7.93 -2.89
CA TRP A 28 2.29 7.13 -1.67
C TRP A 28 3.10 7.83 -0.58
N LEU A 29 2.61 7.77 0.66
CA LEU A 29 3.38 8.23 1.82
C LEU A 29 4.56 7.27 2.06
N GLY A 30 5.75 7.83 2.31
CA GLY A 30 6.95 7.04 2.58
C GLY A 30 6.91 6.34 3.94
N ARG A 31 6.23 6.92 4.94
CA ARG A 31 6.06 6.30 6.26
C ARG A 31 5.04 5.18 6.20
N ARG A 32 5.36 4.07 6.86
CA ARG A 32 4.51 2.89 7.00
C ARG A 32 4.37 2.54 8.46
N TRP A 33 3.26 1.96 8.81
CA TRP A 33 3.00 1.45 10.16
C TRP A 33 2.71 -0.04 10.06
N MET A 34 3.12 -0.78 11.09
CA MET A 34 2.77 -2.18 11.29
C MET A 34 2.05 -2.31 12.62
N ASP A 35 0.96 -3.07 12.63
CA ASP A 35 0.22 -3.36 13.85
C ASP A 35 0.60 -4.71 14.44
N THR A 36 0.32 -4.86 15.73
CA THR A 36 0.24 -6.15 16.41
C THR A 36 -0.92 -6.12 17.40
N ALA A 37 -1.70 -7.17 17.42
CA ALA A 37 -2.85 -7.31 18.30
C ALA A 37 -2.67 -8.50 19.25
N THR A 38 -3.11 -8.35 20.50
CA THR A 38 -3.08 -9.40 21.51
C THR A 38 -4.49 -9.81 21.87
N ARG A 39 -4.78 -11.13 21.87
CA ARG A 39 -6.08 -11.76 22.18
C ARG A 39 -7.24 -11.38 21.26
N ILE A 40 -7.04 -10.48 20.34
CA ILE A 40 -8.01 -10.15 19.29
C ILE A 40 -7.37 -10.40 17.94
N ASP A 41 -8.07 -11.09 17.07
CA ASP A 41 -7.46 -11.59 15.84
C ASP A 41 -7.45 -10.52 14.75
N LYS A 42 -8.54 -9.78 14.60
CA LYS A 42 -8.67 -8.72 13.60
C LYS A 42 -9.66 -7.65 14.05
N PRO A 43 -9.24 -6.76 14.95
CA PRO A 43 -10.11 -5.69 15.41
C PRO A 43 -10.47 -4.73 14.27
N ASN A 44 -11.70 -4.23 14.31
CA ASN A 44 -12.09 -3.10 13.50
C ASN A 44 -11.78 -1.81 14.27
N VAL A 45 -10.94 -0.96 13.71
CA VAL A 45 -10.50 0.28 14.34
C VAL A 45 -10.77 1.48 13.45
N ASP A 46 -10.89 2.64 14.05
CA ASP A 46 -10.87 3.91 13.32
C ASP A 46 -9.44 4.44 13.31
N VAL A 47 -8.88 4.63 12.11
CA VAL A 47 -7.56 5.24 11.93
C VAL A 47 -7.76 6.73 11.67
N VAL A 48 -7.08 7.57 12.47
CA VAL A 48 -7.21 9.02 12.42
C VAL A 48 -5.87 9.65 12.04
N ALA A 49 -5.90 10.56 11.08
CA ALA A 49 -4.74 11.33 10.64
C ALA A 49 -4.99 12.84 10.74
N ASP A 50 -3.92 13.59 11.08
CA ASP A 50 -3.98 15.06 11.10
C ASP A 50 -4.13 15.61 9.68
N SER A 51 -5.26 16.29 9.43
CA SER A 51 -5.57 16.82 8.11
C SER A 51 -4.71 18.02 7.72
N LYS A 52 -4.27 18.84 8.68
CA LYS A 52 -3.39 19.98 8.41
C LYS A 52 -2.01 19.49 7.98
N GLN A 53 -1.45 18.55 8.73
CA GLN A 53 -0.17 17.95 8.40
C GLN A 53 -0.21 17.26 7.04
N LEU A 54 -1.22 16.43 6.79
CA LEU A 54 -1.36 15.74 5.50
C LEU A 54 -1.50 16.70 4.32
N ARG A 55 -2.30 17.76 4.46
CA ARG A 55 -2.46 18.76 3.38
C ARG A 55 -1.19 19.58 3.13
N GLN A 56 -0.35 19.79 4.15
CA GLN A 56 0.94 20.44 3.98
C GLN A 56 1.93 19.58 3.19
N ILE A 57 1.98 18.27 3.46
CA ILE A 57 2.92 17.35 2.79
C ILE A 57 2.39 16.83 1.44
N GLN A 58 1.08 16.73 1.27
CA GLN A 58 0.44 16.29 0.03
C GLN A 58 -0.95 16.95 -0.10
N PRO A 59 -1.05 18.16 -0.66
CA PRO A 59 -2.35 18.72 -1.00
C PRO A 59 -3.03 17.82 -2.06
N LEU A 60 -4.35 17.64 -1.91
CA LEU A 60 -5.15 16.88 -2.86
C LEU A 60 -5.43 17.73 -4.10
N ALA A 61 -5.27 17.16 -5.28
CA ALA A 61 -5.78 17.74 -6.51
C ALA A 61 -7.30 17.53 -6.61
N GLU A 62 -7.93 18.19 -7.58
CA GLU A 62 -9.36 18.03 -7.84
C GLU A 62 -9.71 16.56 -8.12
N GLY A 63 -10.73 16.08 -7.43
CA GLY A 63 -11.19 14.68 -7.51
C GLY A 63 -10.30 13.66 -6.81
N GLU A 64 -9.26 14.08 -6.08
CA GLU A 64 -8.44 13.19 -5.26
C GLU A 64 -8.99 13.07 -3.83
N SER A 65 -8.71 11.92 -3.23
CA SER A 65 -8.99 11.60 -1.82
C SER A 65 -7.78 10.91 -1.21
N TYR A 66 -7.69 10.92 0.13
CA TYR A 66 -6.75 10.04 0.83
C TYR A 66 -7.37 8.65 1.00
N TYR A 67 -6.54 7.65 0.84
CA TYR A 67 -6.85 6.24 1.05
C TYR A 67 -5.86 5.65 2.05
N LEU A 68 -6.35 4.86 2.99
CA LEU A 68 -5.53 3.97 3.78
C LEU A 68 -5.33 2.69 2.98
N ALA A 69 -4.09 2.37 2.67
CA ALA A 69 -3.70 1.11 2.03
C ALA A 69 -3.24 0.14 3.11
N VAL A 70 -3.77 -1.09 3.11
CA VAL A 70 -3.43 -2.13 4.08
C VAL A 70 -2.89 -3.34 3.34
N ASP A 71 -1.68 -3.76 3.72
CA ASP A 71 -1.02 -4.97 3.26
C ASP A 71 -1.11 -6.07 4.33
N PRO A 72 -2.00 -7.04 4.17
CA PRO A 72 -2.19 -8.11 5.15
C PRO A 72 -1.07 -9.17 5.11
N THR A 73 -0.09 -9.04 4.22
CA THR A 73 1.05 -9.97 4.17
C THR A 73 2.15 -9.63 5.17
N GLY A 74 2.10 -8.44 5.76
CA GLY A 74 3.10 -7.97 6.71
C GLY A 74 4.44 -7.56 6.08
N THR A 75 4.57 -7.68 4.75
CA THR A 75 5.84 -7.40 4.06
C THR A 75 6.05 -5.92 3.77
N GLY A 76 4.97 -5.12 3.79
CA GLY A 76 5.02 -3.72 3.36
C GLY A 76 5.27 -3.53 1.87
N SER A 77 5.21 -4.59 1.07
CA SER A 77 5.33 -4.53 -0.39
C SER A 77 4.03 -4.16 -1.09
N PHE A 78 2.90 -4.24 -0.37
CA PHE A 78 1.55 -3.94 -0.86
C PHE A 78 1.19 -4.74 -2.12
N PRO A 79 1.21 -6.09 -2.06
CA PRO A 79 0.98 -6.92 -3.23
C PRO A 79 -0.41 -6.69 -3.83
N VAL A 80 -0.48 -6.50 -5.14
CA VAL A 80 -1.71 -6.17 -5.88
C VAL A 80 -2.87 -7.14 -5.59
N LYS A 81 -2.56 -8.41 -5.34
CA LYS A 81 -3.59 -9.45 -5.11
C LYS A 81 -4.25 -9.35 -3.73
N THR A 82 -3.53 -8.92 -2.71
CA THR A 82 -3.96 -9.00 -1.30
C THR A 82 -4.27 -7.66 -0.66
N LEU A 83 -3.61 -6.58 -1.10
CA LEU A 83 -3.79 -5.26 -0.50
C LEU A 83 -5.25 -4.79 -0.56
N SER A 84 -5.66 -4.03 0.44
CA SER A 84 -6.96 -3.35 0.46
C SER A 84 -6.80 -1.83 0.57
N TYR A 85 -7.83 -1.11 0.10
CA TYR A 85 -7.90 0.33 0.18
C TYR A 85 -9.17 0.78 0.87
N HIS A 86 -9.03 1.70 1.80
CA HIS A 86 -10.13 2.30 2.52
C HIS A 86 -10.10 3.81 2.28
N LYS A 87 -11.14 4.33 1.62
CA LYS A 87 -11.28 5.77 1.38
C LYS A 87 -11.56 6.49 2.69
N ALA A 88 -10.99 7.66 2.87
CA ALA A 88 -11.31 8.52 4.00
C ALA A 88 -12.82 8.82 4.04
N ASN A 89 -13.46 8.57 5.19
CA ASN A 89 -14.92 8.71 5.33
C ASN A 89 -15.34 10.16 5.49
N THR A 90 -14.65 10.89 6.36
CA THR A 90 -14.99 12.28 6.70
C THR A 90 -13.77 13.03 7.17
N THR A 91 -13.82 14.35 7.03
CA THR A 91 -12.97 15.26 7.80
C THR A 91 -13.79 15.74 8.99
N VAL A 92 -13.36 15.45 10.21
CA VAL A 92 -13.98 15.96 11.44
C VAL A 92 -13.00 16.94 12.06
N GLY A 93 -13.33 18.23 12.01
CA GLY A 93 -12.40 19.28 12.43
C GLY A 93 -11.10 19.21 11.63
N ASP A 94 -9.99 19.06 12.34
CA ASP A 94 -8.64 18.94 11.75
C ASP A 94 -8.22 17.46 11.51
N SER A 95 -9.16 16.51 11.54
CA SER A 95 -8.87 15.08 11.42
C SER A 95 -9.48 14.46 10.16
N ILE A 96 -8.73 13.59 9.52
CA ILE A 96 -9.17 12.69 8.45
C ILE A 96 -9.36 11.32 9.08
N VAL A 97 -10.56 10.74 8.93
CA VAL A 97 -10.95 9.51 9.59
C VAL A 97 -11.19 8.39 8.58
N PHE A 98 -10.53 7.27 8.77
CA PHE A 98 -10.77 6.00 8.09
C PHE A 98 -11.49 5.08 9.07
N LYS A 99 -12.78 4.82 8.85
CA LYS A 99 -13.64 4.12 9.80
C LYS A 99 -13.66 2.62 9.58
N ASN A 100 -13.74 1.90 10.70
CA ASN A 100 -14.01 0.46 10.73
C ASN A 100 -13.00 -0.34 9.89
N ILE A 101 -11.73 -0.03 10.07
CA ILE A 101 -10.63 -0.68 9.33
C ILE A 101 -10.28 -1.99 10.03
N PRO A 102 -10.39 -3.14 9.34
CA PRO A 102 -9.97 -4.41 9.90
C PRO A 102 -8.44 -4.51 9.85
N LEU A 103 -7.77 -4.37 10.99
CA LEU A 103 -6.34 -4.58 11.12
C LEU A 103 -6.08 -5.91 11.83
N GLY A 104 -5.30 -6.78 11.21
CA GLY A 104 -4.88 -8.07 11.76
C GLY A 104 -3.45 -8.00 12.28
N ARG A 105 -2.97 -9.11 12.87
CA ARG A 105 -1.59 -9.18 13.34
C ARG A 105 -0.61 -8.99 12.21
N HIS A 106 0.27 -8.01 12.36
CA HIS A 106 1.34 -7.67 11.43
C HIS A 106 0.85 -7.10 10.08
N ASP A 107 -0.37 -6.58 10.01
CA ASP A 107 -0.79 -5.84 8.82
C ASP A 107 0.07 -4.57 8.70
N VAL A 108 0.60 -4.31 7.52
CA VAL A 108 1.33 -3.07 7.24
C VAL A 108 0.40 -2.09 6.53
N PHE A 109 0.37 -0.85 6.99
CA PHE A 109 -0.47 0.16 6.37
C PHE A 109 0.26 1.48 6.11
N THR A 110 -0.23 2.23 5.14
CA THR A 110 0.26 3.56 4.77
C THR A 110 -0.84 4.36 4.07
N LEU A 111 -0.54 5.61 3.73
CA LEU A 111 -1.47 6.48 3.02
C LEU A 111 -1.14 6.60 1.53
N ARG A 112 -2.18 6.71 0.73
CA ARG A 112 -2.14 7.01 -0.69
C ARG A 112 -3.05 8.18 -1.00
N ALA A 113 -2.63 9.10 -1.90
CA ALA A 113 -3.50 10.11 -2.49
C ALA A 113 -3.83 9.69 -3.93
N ALA A 114 -5.11 9.60 -4.26
CA ALA A 114 -5.56 9.13 -5.58
C ALA A 114 -6.95 9.67 -5.92
N LYS A 115 -7.30 9.66 -7.21
CA LYS A 115 -8.67 9.90 -7.70
C LYS A 115 -9.61 8.77 -7.25
N ASP A 116 -10.91 8.95 -7.40
CA ASP A 116 -11.91 7.95 -7.02
C ASP A 116 -11.83 6.65 -7.84
N MET A 117 -11.25 6.71 -9.04
CA MET A 117 -10.83 5.53 -9.81
C MET A 117 -9.33 5.61 -10.07
N PHE A 118 -8.62 4.56 -9.70
CA PHE A 118 -7.18 4.43 -9.93
C PHE A 118 -6.76 2.96 -10.11
N THR A 119 -5.56 2.77 -10.65
CA THR A 119 -4.94 1.46 -10.75
C THR A 119 -3.73 1.35 -9.83
N THR A 120 -3.51 0.16 -9.32
CA THR A 120 -2.27 -0.25 -8.66
C THR A 120 -1.65 -1.33 -9.51
N ILE A 121 -0.37 -1.19 -9.83
CA ILE A 121 0.36 -2.17 -10.63
C ILE A 121 1.50 -2.78 -9.82
N GLU A 122 1.79 -4.03 -10.15
CA GLU A 122 2.97 -4.77 -9.70
C GLU A 122 3.66 -5.32 -10.95
N VAL A 123 4.91 -4.95 -11.12
CA VAL A 123 5.70 -5.32 -12.29
C VAL A 123 6.84 -6.23 -11.84
N ALA A 124 6.90 -7.45 -12.37
CA ALA A 124 8.05 -8.32 -12.19
C ALA A 124 8.94 -8.26 -13.44
N GLN A 125 10.22 -8.01 -13.21
CA GLN A 125 11.23 -7.97 -14.26
C GLN A 125 11.60 -9.39 -14.72
N PRO A 126 12.07 -9.56 -15.98
CA PRO A 126 12.61 -10.83 -16.43
C PRO A 126 13.77 -11.26 -15.54
N LYS A 127 13.87 -12.56 -15.27
CA LYS A 127 15.05 -13.16 -14.64
C LYS A 127 16.22 -13.21 -15.62
N GLU A 128 17.45 -13.43 -15.12
CA GLU A 128 18.67 -13.48 -15.98
C GLU A 128 18.71 -14.66 -16.98
N GLU A 129 17.77 -15.59 -16.91
CA GLU A 129 17.67 -16.72 -17.81
C GLU A 129 17.24 -16.30 -19.22
N SER A 130 17.89 -16.86 -20.23
CA SER A 130 17.58 -16.62 -21.64
C SER A 130 16.11 -16.94 -21.94
N GLY A 131 15.41 -16.01 -22.58
CA GLY A 131 13.98 -16.14 -22.91
C GLY A 131 13.01 -15.78 -21.80
N SER A 132 13.52 -15.35 -20.65
CA SER A 132 12.68 -14.84 -19.56
C SER A 132 11.93 -13.56 -19.97
N THR A 133 10.71 -13.42 -19.51
CA THR A 133 9.85 -12.26 -19.79
C THR A 133 9.32 -11.66 -18.48
N GLY A 134 9.00 -10.38 -18.53
CA GLY A 134 8.36 -9.69 -17.40
C GLY A 134 6.88 -10.02 -17.29
N THR A 135 6.32 -9.69 -16.14
CA THR A 135 4.88 -9.82 -15.87
C THR A 135 4.31 -8.52 -15.31
N LEU A 136 3.02 -8.32 -15.49
CA LEU A 136 2.26 -7.21 -14.95
C LEU A 136 1.05 -7.77 -14.20
N SER A 137 0.86 -7.36 -12.95
CA SER A 137 -0.41 -7.51 -12.24
C SER A 137 -1.03 -6.14 -12.01
N VAL A 138 -2.34 -6.05 -12.18
CA VAL A 138 -3.11 -4.79 -12.10
C VAL A 138 -4.30 -4.99 -11.18
N ARG A 139 -4.52 -4.05 -10.26
CA ARG A 139 -5.78 -3.91 -9.52
C ARG A 139 -6.41 -2.57 -9.85
N VAL A 140 -7.66 -2.58 -10.25
CA VAL A 140 -8.51 -1.39 -10.34
C VAL A 140 -9.18 -1.17 -8.99
N THR A 141 -9.18 0.04 -8.51
CA THR A 141 -9.88 0.47 -7.29
C THR A 141 -10.83 1.60 -7.63
N GLY A 142 -12.07 1.47 -7.22
CA GLY A 142 -13.14 2.42 -7.57
C GLY A 142 -13.56 2.33 -9.04
N GLY A 143 -14.29 3.36 -9.50
CA GLY A 143 -14.89 3.35 -10.83
C GLY A 143 -16.09 2.40 -10.96
N ILE A 144 -16.63 2.28 -12.16
CA ILE A 144 -17.79 1.45 -12.49
C ILE A 144 -17.42 0.45 -13.59
N ALA A 145 -17.51 -0.85 -13.28
CA ALA A 145 -17.28 -1.92 -14.27
C ALA A 145 -18.34 -1.87 -15.40
N PRO A 146 -18.06 -2.39 -16.62
CA PRO A 146 -16.80 -3.02 -17.00
C PRO A 146 -15.66 -2.04 -17.24
N TYR A 147 -14.43 -2.52 -17.04
CA TYR A 147 -13.21 -1.76 -17.27
C TYR A 147 -12.62 -2.13 -18.64
N LYS A 148 -12.32 -1.12 -19.44
CA LYS A 148 -11.53 -1.28 -20.66
C LYS A 148 -10.07 -1.03 -20.36
N MET A 149 -9.23 -2.04 -20.55
CA MET A 149 -7.78 -1.98 -20.33
C MET A 149 -7.04 -2.10 -21.65
N THR A 150 -6.16 -1.15 -21.92
CA THR A 150 -5.27 -1.18 -23.08
C THR A 150 -3.83 -1.10 -22.60
N LEU A 151 -3.02 -2.08 -22.95
CA LEU A 151 -1.58 -2.07 -22.75
C LEU A 151 -0.88 -1.83 -24.06
N GLN A 152 -0.03 -0.82 -24.09
CA GLN A 152 0.80 -0.47 -25.25
C GLN A 152 2.26 -0.56 -24.86
N ARG A 153 3.12 -1.01 -25.79
CA ARG A 153 4.57 -0.92 -25.71
C ARG A 153 5.05 -0.04 -26.86
N GLU A 154 5.73 1.06 -26.56
CA GLU A 154 6.27 1.96 -27.59
C GLU A 154 5.25 2.30 -28.69
N HIS A 155 4.00 2.60 -28.27
CA HIS A 155 2.82 2.87 -29.12
C HIS A 155 2.21 1.67 -29.84
N MET A 156 2.79 0.47 -29.74
CA MET A 156 2.18 -0.75 -30.29
C MET A 156 1.25 -1.40 -29.27
N SER A 157 0.08 -1.83 -29.71
CA SER A 157 -0.88 -2.54 -28.84
C SER A 157 -0.34 -3.91 -28.46
N VAL A 158 -0.25 -4.17 -27.14
CA VAL A 158 0.07 -5.48 -26.58
C VAL A 158 -1.22 -6.26 -26.29
N PHE A 159 -2.18 -5.60 -25.64
CA PHE A 159 -3.53 -6.11 -25.49
C PHE A 159 -4.58 -5.00 -25.38
N ASN A 160 -5.82 -5.36 -25.69
CA ASN A 160 -7.01 -4.56 -25.44
C ASN A 160 -8.07 -5.52 -24.87
N ARG A 161 -8.50 -5.31 -23.63
CA ARG A 161 -9.44 -6.18 -22.92
C ARG A 161 -10.55 -5.36 -22.29
N THR A 162 -11.74 -5.94 -22.24
CA THR A 162 -12.86 -5.42 -21.43
C THR A 162 -13.21 -6.48 -20.41
N THR A 163 -13.28 -6.10 -19.14
CA THR A 163 -13.49 -7.04 -18.03
C THR A 163 -14.28 -6.39 -16.89
N SER A 164 -15.02 -7.18 -16.16
CA SER A 164 -15.64 -6.73 -14.90
C SER A 164 -14.78 -7.05 -13.67
N ASP A 165 -13.72 -7.83 -13.84
CA ASP A 165 -12.81 -8.19 -12.76
C ASP A 165 -11.88 -7.03 -12.45
N SER A 166 -11.76 -6.71 -11.16
CA SER A 166 -10.86 -5.65 -10.68
C SER A 166 -9.39 -6.03 -10.69
N ILE A 167 -9.05 -7.32 -10.83
CA ILE A 167 -7.68 -7.81 -10.88
C ILE A 167 -7.41 -8.47 -12.22
N GLN A 168 -6.35 -8.06 -12.88
CA GLN A 168 -5.90 -8.59 -14.17
C GLN A 168 -4.40 -8.84 -14.14
N SER A 169 -3.93 -9.74 -15.01
CA SER A 169 -2.50 -9.97 -15.22
C SER A 169 -2.16 -10.10 -16.71
N ALA A 170 -0.90 -9.83 -17.02
CA ALA A 170 -0.30 -10.06 -18.33
C ALA A 170 1.10 -10.61 -18.14
N ASP A 171 1.40 -11.67 -18.88
CA ASP A 171 2.70 -12.33 -18.91
C ASP A 171 3.34 -12.14 -20.30
N GLY A 172 4.57 -12.58 -20.48
CA GLY A 172 5.25 -12.50 -21.76
C GLY A 172 5.70 -11.09 -22.15
N LEU A 173 5.82 -10.17 -21.19
CA LEU A 173 6.22 -8.80 -21.46
C LEU A 173 7.73 -8.76 -21.74
N ILE A 174 8.10 -8.37 -22.96
CA ILE A 174 9.48 -8.21 -23.37
C ILE A 174 9.99 -6.80 -23.03
N GLU A 175 11.29 -6.59 -23.14
CA GLU A 175 11.91 -5.27 -22.90
C GLU A 175 11.16 -4.13 -23.63
N GLY A 176 11.01 -3.00 -22.93
CA GLY A 176 10.42 -1.78 -23.51
C GLY A 176 9.69 -0.92 -22.48
N LYS A 177 9.23 0.24 -22.94
CA LYS A 177 8.38 1.15 -22.17
C LYS A 177 6.93 0.85 -22.45
N TYR A 178 6.15 0.76 -21.39
CA TYR A 178 4.76 0.40 -21.44
C TYR A 178 3.86 1.52 -20.90
N LEU A 179 2.69 1.66 -21.53
CA LEU A 179 1.59 2.50 -21.05
C LEU A 179 0.36 1.60 -20.87
N LEU A 180 -0.08 1.47 -19.63
CA LEU A 180 -1.38 0.90 -19.29
C LEU A 180 -2.40 2.03 -19.18
N THR A 181 -3.46 1.94 -19.93
CA THR A 181 -4.64 2.81 -19.82
C THR A 181 -5.82 1.97 -19.37
N THR A 182 -6.47 2.36 -18.28
CA THR A 182 -7.71 1.74 -17.79
C THR A 182 -8.83 2.78 -17.81
N THR A 183 -9.95 2.45 -18.41
CA THR A 183 -11.13 3.31 -18.49
C THR A 183 -12.33 2.54 -17.94
N ASP A 184 -13.12 3.13 -17.06
CA ASP A 184 -14.34 2.55 -16.54
C ASP A 184 -15.54 2.77 -17.47
N HIS A 185 -16.72 2.23 -17.10
CA HIS A 185 -17.94 2.32 -17.91
C HIS A 185 -18.41 3.76 -18.16
N VAL A 186 -18.15 4.68 -17.25
CA VAL A 186 -18.58 6.10 -17.36
C VAL A 186 -17.48 7.03 -17.89
N GLY A 187 -16.31 6.48 -18.26
CA GLY A 187 -15.24 7.22 -18.91
C GLY A 187 -14.15 7.77 -17.97
N ASN A 188 -14.17 7.44 -16.67
CA ASN A 188 -13.04 7.76 -15.80
C ASN A 188 -11.80 6.98 -16.24
N LYS A 189 -10.65 7.65 -16.23
CA LYS A 189 -9.41 7.12 -16.79
C LYS A 189 -8.28 7.12 -15.77
N ALA A 190 -7.53 6.00 -15.72
CA ALA A 190 -6.27 5.87 -15.01
C ALA A 190 -5.17 5.41 -15.95
N GLU A 191 -3.96 5.94 -15.78
CA GLU A 191 -2.79 5.62 -16.60
C GLU A 191 -1.60 5.28 -15.72
N ASN A 192 -0.83 4.26 -16.15
CA ASN A 192 0.43 3.86 -15.53
C ASN A 192 1.50 3.68 -16.60
N GLU A 193 2.62 4.36 -16.47
CA GLU A 193 3.80 4.18 -17.32
C GLU A 193 4.84 3.37 -16.54
N PHE A 194 5.35 2.29 -17.11
CA PHE A 194 6.38 1.45 -16.51
C PHE A 194 7.33 0.92 -17.57
N GLN A 195 8.44 0.33 -17.15
CA GLN A 195 9.44 -0.23 -18.03
C GLN A 195 9.74 -1.67 -17.67
N ILE A 196 9.89 -2.53 -18.68
CA ILE A 196 10.50 -3.85 -18.56
C ILE A 196 11.94 -3.73 -19.08
N SER A 197 12.88 -4.12 -18.24
CA SER A 197 14.33 -4.07 -18.53
C SER A 197 14.82 -5.40 -19.12
N LYS A 198 15.91 -5.36 -19.90
CA LYS A 198 16.47 -6.52 -20.60
C LYS A 198 17.22 -7.50 -19.68
N THR A 199 17.79 -7.02 -18.63
CA THR A 199 18.59 -7.78 -17.66
C THR A 199 18.07 -7.51 -16.26
N GLY A 200 18.08 -8.54 -15.42
CA GLY A 200 17.66 -8.59 -14.03
C GLY A 200 18.09 -7.46 -13.09
N ILE A 201 18.09 -6.23 -13.56
CA ILE A 201 18.04 -5.09 -12.68
C ILE A 201 16.68 -5.21 -11.99
N THR A 202 16.72 -5.77 -10.80
CA THR A 202 15.60 -5.74 -9.88
C THR A 202 15.32 -4.27 -9.64
N GLU A 203 14.35 -3.70 -10.38
CA GLU A 203 13.79 -2.42 -9.94
C GLU A 203 13.28 -2.69 -8.54
N ILE A 204 13.91 -2.06 -7.58
CA ILE A 204 13.44 -2.09 -6.20
C ILE A 204 11.99 -1.63 -6.28
N PRO A 205 11.01 -2.41 -5.82
CA PRO A 205 9.61 -2.01 -5.88
C PRO A 205 9.50 -0.58 -5.38
N PHE A 206 8.69 0.25 -6.03
CA PHE A 206 8.54 1.68 -5.69
C PHE A 206 8.36 1.90 -4.19
N MET A 207 7.68 0.96 -3.53
CA MET A 207 7.49 0.95 -2.09
C MET A 207 8.75 0.54 -1.32
N ASN A 208 9.72 -0.12 -1.94
CA ASN A 208 11.02 -0.50 -1.37
C ASN A 208 12.15 0.46 -1.79
N LEU A 209 11.88 1.49 -2.58
CA LEU A 209 12.71 2.69 -2.70
C LEU A 209 12.59 3.51 -1.40
N SER A 210 12.64 2.83 -0.29
CA SER A 210 12.90 3.42 0.99
C SER A 210 14.36 3.85 1.05
N ASP A 211 14.66 4.79 1.88
CA ASP A 211 15.95 5.36 2.20
C ASP A 211 16.92 4.32 2.81
N GLY A 212 17.02 3.13 2.24
CA GLY A 212 17.99 2.11 2.61
C GLY A 212 17.49 0.99 3.53
N ASN A 213 16.20 0.95 3.94
CA ASN A 213 15.69 -0.05 4.87
C ASN A 213 14.47 -0.81 4.32
N SER A 214 14.66 -2.07 3.94
CA SER A 214 13.61 -2.88 3.31
C SER A 214 12.82 -3.79 4.25
N ASP A 215 13.33 -4.09 5.44
CA ASP A 215 12.67 -4.98 6.41
C ASP A 215 12.67 -4.34 7.80
N PHE A 216 11.57 -3.68 8.18
CA PHE A 216 11.53 -2.83 9.36
C PHE A 216 11.46 -3.57 10.68
N PHE A 217 10.62 -4.58 10.72
CA PHE A 217 10.41 -5.35 11.94
C PHE A 217 10.84 -6.78 11.71
N ALA A 218 11.96 -7.18 12.28
CA ALA A 218 12.36 -8.57 12.31
C ALA A 218 11.41 -9.35 13.24
N ASN A 219 10.97 -8.74 14.32
CA ASN A 219 10.01 -9.32 15.25
C ASN A 219 9.35 -8.27 16.15
N VAL A 220 8.07 -8.47 16.47
CA VAL A 220 7.36 -7.69 17.51
C VAL A 220 6.67 -8.67 18.45
N SER A 221 7.02 -8.62 19.73
CA SER A 221 6.39 -9.44 20.75
C SER A 221 5.96 -8.64 21.97
N VAL A 222 4.85 -9.05 22.57
CA VAL A 222 4.30 -8.44 23.78
C VAL A 222 4.17 -9.53 24.86
N SER A 223 4.89 -9.35 25.99
CA SER A 223 4.96 -10.36 27.05
C SER A 223 5.28 -9.73 28.40
N PRO A 224 4.75 -10.24 29.49
CA PRO A 224 3.55 -11.07 29.60
C PRO A 224 2.29 -10.22 29.45
N ASN A 225 1.21 -10.81 28.98
CA ASN A 225 -0.06 -10.10 28.85
C ASN A 225 -1.24 -11.01 29.28
N PRO A 226 -2.06 -10.62 30.28
CA PRO A 226 -1.89 -9.49 31.18
C PRO A 226 -0.86 -9.78 32.27
N THR A 227 -0.28 -8.73 32.86
CA THR A 227 0.59 -8.86 34.01
C THR A 227 -0.19 -8.64 35.29
N ALA A 228 0.17 -9.39 36.35
CA ALA A 228 -0.38 -9.16 37.68
C ALA A 228 -0.10 -7.77 38.26
N ASN A 229 0.83 -7.04 37.65
CA ASN A 229 1.37 -5.77 38.15
C ASN A 229 1.07 -4.57 37.21
N GLY A 230 0.26 -4.76 36.16
CA GLY A 230 -0.07 -3.70 35.19
C GLY A 230 1.07 -3.28 34.24
N TYR A 231 2.19 -4.01 34.22
CA TYR A 231 3.28 -3.78 33.26
C TYR A 231 3.26 -4.81 32.14
N VAL A 232 3.47 -4.35 30.93
CA VAL A 232 3.64 -5.18 29.76
C VAL A 232 4.99 -4.86 29.12
N GLY A 233 5.76 -5.88 28.80
CA GLY A 233 7.00 -5.75 28.03
C GLY A 233 6.68 -5.81 26.54
N VAL A 234 7.05 -4.79 25.79
CA VAL A 234 7.01 -4.80 24.33
C VAL A 234 8.44 -4.96 23.85
N GLN A 235 8.72 -6.05 23.13
CA GLN A 235 9.99 -6.28 22.47
C GLN A 235 9.80 -6.05 20.99
N VAL A 236 10.57 -5.12 20.42
CA VAL A 236 10.62 -4.83 19.01
C VAL A 236 12.03 -5.10 18.54
N GLU A 237 12.16 -6.02 17.60
CA GLU A 237 13.41 -6.29 16.92
C GLU A 237 13.36 -5.62 15.54
N LEU A 238 14.28 -4.70 15.30
CA LEU A 238 14.44 -4.03 14.03
C LEU A 238 15.56 -4.68 13.26
N SER A 239 15.43 -4.78 11.95
CA SER A 239 16.50 -5.27 11.07
C SER A 239 17.71 -4.34 11.03
N GLU A 240 17.50 -3.04 11.30
CA GLU A 240 18.53 -2.02 11.42
C GLU A 240 18.22 -1.07 12.59
N ALA A 241 19.24 -0.43 13.13
CA ALA A 241 19.08 0.54 14.21
C ALA A 241 18.32 1.78 13.69
N ALA A 242 17.13 2.04 14.22
CA ALA A 242 16.32 3.20 13.89
C ALA A 242 15.60 3.72 15.14
N PRO A 243 15.29 5.03 15.20
CA PRO A 243 14.40 5.56 16.22
C PRO A 243 13.01 4.91 16.08
N LEU A 244 12.43 4.49 17.20
CA LEU A 244 11.13 3.86 17.26
C LEU A 244 10.19 4.71 18.12
N ASP A 245 9.08 5.17 17.51
CA ASP A 245 7.99 5.80 18.24
C ASP A 245 6.89 4.77 18.50
N MET A 246 6.55 4.58 19.77
CA MET A 246 5.49 3.66 20.19
C MET A 246 4.35 4.42 20.85
N ALA A 247 3.11 4.07 20.51
CA ALA A 247 1.92 4.56 21.18
C ALA A 247 1.04 3.39 21.64
N LEU A 248 0.62 3.43 22.91
CA LEU A 248 -0.32 2.49 23.49
C LEU A 248 -1.69 3.14 23.55
N TYR A 249 -2.68 2.53 22.95
CA TYR A 249 -4.07 2.97 22.99
C TYR A 249 -4.90 1.97 23.81
N THR A 250 -5.62 2.45 24.82
CA THR A 250 -6.50 1.68 25.69
C THR A 250 -7.96 2.00 25.43
#